data_b4e27211414b6c049cee6a62bab6a8a4
#
_entry.id   b4e27211414b6c049cee6a62bab6a8a4
#
_cell.length_a   1.000
_cell.length_b   1.000
_cell.length_c   1.000
_cell.angle_alpha   90.00
_cell.angle_beta   90.00
_cell.angle_gamma   90.00
#
_symmetry.space_group_name_H-M   'P 1'
#
loop_
_entity.id
_entity.type
_entity.pdbx_description
1 polymer ?
#
loop_
_entity_poly.entity_id
_entity_poly.type
_entity_poly.pdbx_seq_one_letter_code
_entity_poly.pdbx_strand_id
1 'polypeptide(L)'
;MNKKCIFFRVDSSDILGFGHLNRCLILAKTLQKKGFEIHFICKNLKGNLISKIKICGFTIHKIKNSKNTIEYDYQNTKKILKKFSWDISCII
;
A
#
# COMPACT_ATOMS: atom_id res chain seq x y z
N MET A 1 -10.82 -4.66 -20.83
CA MET A 1 -9.63 -5.35 -20.31
C MET A 1 -9.38 -4.98 -18.87
N ASN A 2 -9.13 -5.96 -18.03
CA ASN A 2 -8.85 -5.72 -16.62
C ASN A 2 -7.42 -5.23 -16.46
N LYS A 3 -7.25 -4.15 -15.70
CA LYS A 3 -5.92 -3.66 -15.35
C LYS A 3 -5.27 -4.61 -14.34
N LYS A 4 -3.99 -4.85 -14.50
CA LYS A 4 -3.23 -5.58 -13.49
C LYS A 4 -2.95 -4.68 -12.30
N CYS A 5 -3.03 -5.24 -11.11
CA CYS A 5 -2.81 -4.52 -9.87
C CYS A 5 -1.40 -4.73 -9.34
N ILE A 6 -0.79 -3.66 -8.84
CA ILE A 6 0.46 -3.73 -8.11
C ILE A 6 0.19 -3.21 -6.72
N PHE A 7 0.57 -3.99 -5.71
CA PHE A 7 0.36 -3.65 -4.31
C PHE A 7 1.68 -3.28 -3.65
N PHE A 8 1.66 -2.17 -2.92
CA PHE A 8 2.78 -1.74 -2.09
C PHE A 8 2.39 -1.92 -0.64
N ARG A 9 3.16 -2.74 0.09
CA ARG A 9 2.98 -2.89 1.54
C ARG A 9 4.03 -2.01 2.22
N VAL A 10 3.62 -0.84 2.65
CA VAL A 10 4.54 0.16 3.21
C VAL A 10 3.87 0.92 4.34
N ASP A 11 4.64 1.22 5.38
CA ASP A 11 4.20 2.03 6.51
C ASP A 11 5.02 3.31 6.58
N SER A 12 4.37 4.36 7.11
CA SER A 12 5.03 5.62 7.40
C SER A 12 4.56 6.15 8.75
N SER A 13 5.44 6.81 9.48
CA SER A 13 5.12 7.39 10.77
C SER A 13 6.20 8.38 11.20
N ASP A 14 5.97 9.07 12.31
CA ASP A 14 6.96 9.94 12.91
C ASP A 14 8.26 9.19 13.25
N ILE A 15 8.14 7.92 13.63
CA ILE A 15 9.26 7.08 14.05
C ILE A 15 9.95 6.43 12.86
N LEU A 16 9.18 5.85 11.94
CA LEU A 16 9.71 5.13 10.78
C LEU A 16 10.31 6.03 9.72
N GLY A 17 9.85 7.29 9.67
CA GLY A 17 10.26 8.22 8.63
C GLY A 17 9.54 7.98 7.32
N PHE A 18 9.94 8.67 6.27
CA PHE A 18 9.21 8.72 5.02
C PHE A 18 10.02 8.36 3.79
N GLY A 19 11.30 8.08 3.94
CA GLY A 19 12.18 7.81 2.80
C GLY A 19 11.73 6.61 1.97
N HIS A 20 11.36 5.52 2.63
CA HIS A 20 10.88 4.33 1.93
C HIS A 20 9.57 4.61 1.19
N LEU A 21 8.62 5.29 1.84
CA LEU A 21 7.35 5.65 1.21
C LEU A 21 7.57 6.54 -0.01
N ASN A 22 8.46 7.54 0.09
CA ASN A 22 8.72 8.44 -1.03
C ASN A 22 9.27 7.68 -2.24
N ARG A 23 10.17 6.73 -2.03
CA ARG A 23 10.68 5.90 -3.11
C ARG A 23 9.58 5.03 -3.73
N CYS A 24 8.71 4.48 -2.90
CA CYS A 24 7.55 3.71 -3.38
C CYS A 24 6.61 4.56 -4.20
N LEU A 25 6.37 5.82 -3.80
CA LEU A 25 5.50 6.74 -4.55
C LEU A 25 6.07 7.05 -5.93
N ILE A 26 7.38 7.25 -6.04
CA ILE A 26 8.02 7.50 -7.33
C ILE A 26 7.84 6.29 -8.26
N LEU A 27 8.11 5.10 -7.75
CA LEU A 27 7.94 3.88 -8.53
C LEU A 27 6.47 3.67 -8.91
N ALA A 28 5.55 3.92 -7.98
CA ALA A 28 4.12 3.78 -8.21
C ALA A 28 3.63 4.68 -9.34
N LYS A 29 4.08 5.93 -9.37
CA LYS A 29 3.72 6.86 -10.43
C LYS A 29 4.20 6.38 -11.80
N THR A 30 5.41 5.84 -11.85
CA THR A 30 5.97 5.28 -13.09
C THR A 30 5.13 4.09 -13.57
N LEU A 31 4.78 3.19 -12.67
CA LEU A 31 4.00 2.01 -13.00
C LEU A 31 2.57 2.36 -13.39
N GLN A 32 1.98 3.37 -12.75
CA GLN A 32 0.64 3.84 -13.12
C GLN A 32 0.62 4.35 -14.56
N LYS A 33 1.64 5.07 -14.98
CA LYS A 33 1.76 5.55 -16.36
C LYS A 33 1.84 4.41 -17.37
N LYS A 34 2.33 3.25 -16.94
CA LYS A 34 2.40 2.05 -17.79
C LYS A 34 1.09 1.25 -17.82
N GLY A 35 0.06 1.73 -17.15
CA GLY A 35 -1.27 1.13 -17.19
C GLY A 35 -1.59 0.21 -16.03
N PHE A 36 -0.75 0.14 -15.00
CA PHE A 36 -1.04 -0.65 -13.80
C PHE A 36 -1.96 0.11 -12.85
N GLU A 37 -2.82 -0.62 -12.18
CA GLU A 37 -3.62 -0.10 -11.08
C GLU A 37 -2.82 -0.23 -9.79
N ILE A 38 -2.64 0.86 -9.07
CA ILE A 38 -1.77 0.91 -7.91
C ILE A 38 -2.57 0.91 -6.63
N HIS A 39 -2.23 0.02 -5.72
CA HIS A 39 -2.84 -0.11 -4.39
C HIS A 39 -1.75 -0.05 -3.33
N PHE A 40 -2.05 0.64 -2.24
CA PHE A 40 -1.17 0.69 -1.07
C PHE A 40 -1.87 0.04 0.11
N ILE A 41 -1.16 -0.79 0.85
CA ILE A 41 -1.60 -1.37 2.11
C ILE A 41 -0.74 -0.77 3.20
N CYS A 42 -1.35 0.00 4.10
CA CYS A 42 -0.65 0.76 5.14
C CYS A 42 -1.30 0.59 6.49
N LYS A 43 -0.48 0.49 7.55
CA LYS A 43 -0.98 0.62 8.92
C LYS A 43 -1.29 2.08 9.20
N ASN A 44 -2.37 2.31 9.97
CA ASN A 44 -2.75 3.66 10.37
C ASN A 44 -1.94 4.10 11.59
N LEU A 45 -0.65 4.36 11.37
CA LEU A 45 0.29 4.78 12.41
C LEU A 45 0.22 6.28 12.63
N LYS A 46 0.63 6.72 13.82
CA LYS A 46 0.72 8.14 14.14
C LYS A 46 1.72 8.83 13.22
N GLY A 47 1.34 9.97 12.66
CA GLY A 47 2.19 10.74 11.76
C GLY A 47 2.35 10.12 10.39
N ASN A 48 1.41 9.25 9.96
CA ASN A 48 1.47 8.63 8.65
C ASN A 48 1.20 9.63 7.52
N LEU A 49 1.58 9.25 6.31
CA LEU A 49 1.37 10.06 5.11
C LEU A 49 0.31 9.45 4.17
N ILE A 50 -0.69 8.78 4.73
CA ILE A 50 -1.76 8.17 3.94
C ILE A 50 -2.48 9.21 3.07
N SER A 51 -2.70 10.42 3.60
CA SER A 51 -3.32 11.49 2.83
C SER A 51 -2.49 11.87 1.59
N LYS A 52 -1.18 11.83 1.67
CA LYS A 52 -0.29 12.10 0.54
C LYS A 52 -0.47 11.05 -0.56
N ILE A 53 -0.64 9.80 -0.17
CA ILE A 53 -0.90 8.70 -1.11
C ILE A 53 -2.25 8.93 -1.81
N LYS A 54 -3.27 9.34 -1.06
CA LYS A 54 -4.59 9.65 -1.61
C LYS A 54 -4.54 10.76 -2.64
N ILE A 55 -3.79 11.82 -2.36
CA ILE A 55 -3.64 12.96 -3.27
C ILE A 55 -3.04 12.51 -4.60
N CYS A 56 -2.16 11.52 -4.57
CA CYS A 56 -1.57 10.97 -5.79
C CYS A 56 -2.56 10.13 -6.62
N GLY A 57 -3.74 9.85 -6.09
CA GLY A 57 -4.78 9.11 -6.82
C GLY A 57 -4.69 7.60 -6.70
N PHE A 58 -3.92 7.09 -5.76
CA PHE A 58 -3.78 5.65 -5.55
C PHE A 58 -4.85 5.13 -4.58
N THR A 59 -5.20 3.86 -4.71
CA THR A 59 -6.13 3.19 -3.80
C THR A 59 -5.39 2.77 -2.52
N ILE A 60 -6.01 3.04 -1.37
CA ILE A 60 -5.40 2.74 -0.08
C ILE A 60 -6.27 1.76 0.70
N HIS A 61 -5.61 0.74 1.25
CA HIS A 61 -6.21 -0.20 2.18
C HIS A 61 -5.53 -0.01 3.54
N LYS A 62 -6.29 0.45 4.53
CA LYS A 62 -5.75 0.72 5.86
C LYS A 62 -5.87 -0.50 6.76
N ILE A 63 -4.81 -0.79 7.50
CA ILE A 63 -4.82 -1.81 8.56
C ILE A 63 -4.84 -1.06 9.88
N LYS A 64 -5.77 -1.43 10.77
CA LYS A 64 -5.85 -0.81 12.10
C LYS A 64 -4.58 -1.09 12.90
N ASN A 65 -4.09 -0.06 13.57
CA ASN A 65 -2.93 -0.19 14.46
C ASN A 65 -3.38 -0.62 15.87
N SER A 66 -4.15 -1.71 15.98
CA SER A 66 -4.69 -2.18 17.24
C SER A 66 -3.85 -3.29 17.88
N LYS A 67 -3.11 -4.04 17.08
CA LYS A 67 -2.20 -5.08 17.55
C LYS A 67 -0.90 -4.96 16.76
N ASN A 68 0.20 -5.00 17.49
CA ASN A 68 1.52 -4.80 16.88
C ASN A 68 2.24 -6.13 16.75
N THR A 69 1.60 -7.11 16.10
CA THR A 69 2.20 -8.42 15.85
C THR A 69 2.34 -8.68 14.38
N ILE A 70 3.36 -9.44 14.01
CA ILE A 70 3.59 -9.86 12.62
C ILE A 70 2.41 -10.68 12.12
N GLU A 71 1.84 -11.53 12.98
CA GLU A 71 0.70 -12.36 12.61
C GLU A 71 -0.54 -11.51 12.28
N TYR A 72 -0.82 -10.49 13.08
CA TYR A 72 -1.95 -9.59 12.82
C TYR A 72 -1.80 -8.88 11.47
N ASP A 73 -0.60 -8.37 11.20
CA ASP A 73 -0.28 -7.72 9.94
C ASP A 73 -0.44 -8.69 8.76
N TYR A 74 0.09 -9.89 8.89
CA TYR A 74 0.00 -10.92 7.86
C TYR A 74 -1.46 -11.28 7.55
N GLN A 75 -2.28 -11.50 8.57
CA GLN A 75 -3.68 -11.88 8.38
C GLN A 75 -4.48 -10.77 7.70
N ASN A 76 -4.28 -9.52 8.09
CA ASN A 76 -4.98 -8.39 7.50
C ASN A 76 -4.54 -8.14 6.06
N THR A 77 -3.25 -8.21 5.79
CA THR A 77 -2.72 -8.07 4.43
C THR A 77 -3.26 -9.17 3.53
N LYS A 78 -3.28 -10.40 4.00
CA LYS A 78 -3.80 -11.55 3.26
C LYS A 78 -5.28 -11.37 2.91
N LYS A 79 -6.09 -10.86 3.85
CA LYS A 79 -7.51 -10.59 3.60
C LYS A 79 -7.70 -9.60 2.46
N ILE A 80 -6.91 -8.54 2.46
CA ILE A 80 -6.99 -7.51 1.41
C ILE A 80 -6.59 -8.11 0.07
N LEU A 81 -5.48 -8.82 0.01
CA LEU A 81 -4.97 -9.41 -1.23
C LEU A 81 -5.92 -10.45 -1.83
N LYS A 82 -6.64 -11.19 -0.99
CA LYS A 82 -7.60 -12.19 -1.45
C LYS A 82 -8.70 -11.60 -2.34
N LYS A 83 -9.09 -10.37 -2.09
CA LYS A 83 -10.12 -9.70 -2.90
C LYS A 83 -9.68 -9.43 -4.32
N PHE A 84 -8.38 -9.42 -4.58
CA PHE A 84 -7.81 -9.06 -5.87
C PHE A 84 -6.94 -10.16 -6.47
N SER A 85 -7.07 -11.40 -5.99
CA SER A 85 -6.16 -12.49 -6.32
C SER A 85 -5.95 -12.74 -7.82
N TRP A 86 -6.96 -12.45 -8.63
CA TRP A 86 -6.92 -12.67 -10.08
C TRP A 86 -6.17 -11.57 -10.83
N ASP A 87 -6.08 -10.38 -10.25
CA ASP A 87 -5.58 -9.19 -10.92
C ASP A 87 -4.21 -8.73 -10.40
N ILE A 88 -3.66 -9.40 -9.39
CA ILE A 88 -2.40 -9.01 -8.80
C ILE A 88 -1.24 -9.43 -9.70
N SER A 89 -0.44 -8.45 -10.13
CA SER A 89 0.78 -8.68 -10.90
C SER A 89 2.00 -8.80 -10.01
N CYS A 90 2.05 -7.98 -8.95
CA CYS A 90 3.23 -7.89 -8.11
C CYS A 90 2.87 -7.30 -6.76
N ILE A 91 3.62 -7.69 -5.72
CA ILE A 91 3.54 -7.11 -4.38
C ILE A 91 4.94 -6.62 -4.01
N ILE A 92 5.00 -5.36 -3.66
CA ILE A 92 6.28 -4.72 -3.31
C ILE A 92 6.31 -4.33 -1.85
#